data_c9e1df8b13255946bedd0fdcde462b86
#
_entry.id   c9e1df8b13255946bedd0fdcde462b86
#
_cell.length_a   1.000
_cell.length_b   1.000
_cell.length_c   1.000
_cell.angle_alpha   90.00
_cell.angle_beta   90.00
_cell.angle_gamma   90.00
#
_symmetry.space_group_name_H-M   'P 1'
#
loop_
_entity.id
_entity.type
_entity.pdbx_description
1 polymer ?
#
loop_
_entity_poly.entity_id
_entity_poly.type
_entity_poly.pdbx_seq_one_letter_code
_entity_poly.pdbx_strand_id
1 'polypeptide(L)'
;MNLESPKVTIEKSAQYLFDSLSDVKNFETLMPESIAKFEVLGEDAFIFGLKGMPEIKLKMKEKVAPNKIVLGAASDKLPFTLTANIDSVSENTSAVQLFFEGEFNPMMAMMIKGPIGKFIETLAGNMNKL
;
A
#
# COMPACT_ATOMS: atom_id res chain seq x y z
N MET A 1 -15.48 -0.52 -5.10
CA MET A 1 -14.59 -1.65 -5.46
C MET A 1 -13.70 -1.96 -4.27
N ASN A 2 -13.63 -3.20 -3.88
CA ASN A 2 -12.80 -3.64 -2.77
C ASN A 2 -11.86 -4.74 -3.24
N LEU A 3 -10.57 -4.55 -3.00
CA LEU A 3 -9.55 -5.53 -3.31
C LEU A 3 -8.74 -5.82 -2.05
N GLU A 4 -8.26 -7.05 -1.90
CA GLU A 4 -7.41 -7.41 -0.79
C GLU A 4 -6.26 -8.29 -1.26
N SER A 5 -5.10 -8.14 -0.60
CA SER A 5 -3.96 -9.00 -0.86
C SER A 5 -4.09 -10.28 -0.04
N PRO A 6 -3.32 -11.34 -0.38
CA PRO A 6 -3.16 -12.46 0.54
C PRO A 6 -2.55 -11.95 1.85
N LYS A 7 -2.83 -12.64 2.95
CA LYS A 7 -2.19 -12.38 4.22
C LYS A 7 -0.80 -12.98 4.20
N VAL A 8 0.22 -12.16 4.42
CA VAL A 8 1.62 -12.57 4.30
C VAL A 8 2.29 -12.54 5.66
N THR A 9 3.03 -13.60 5.98
CA THR A 9 3.83 -13.65 7.21
C THR A 9 5.17 -12.98 6.98
N ILE A 10 5.51 -12.04 7.86
CA ILE A 10 6.73 -11.24 7.79
C ILE A 10 7.60 -11.56 8.98
N GLU A 11 8.87 -11.84 8.74
CA GLU A 11 9.83 -12.18 9.79
C GLU A 11 10.41 -10.95 10.48
N LYS A 12 9.49 -10.05 10.88
CA LYS A 12 9.79 -8.83 11.60
C LYS A 12 8.65 -8.56 12.56
N SER A 13 8.93 -7.87 13.68
CA SER A 13 7.89 -7.53 14.64
C SER A 13 6.85 -6.58 14.02
N ALA A 14 5.66 -6.59 14.58
CA ALA A 14 4.61 -5.67 14.15
C ALA A 14 5.05 -4.22 14.31
N GLN A 15 5.74 -3.89 15.40
CA GLN A 15 6.23 -2.54 15.64
C GLN A 15 7.27 -2.12 14.60
N TYR A 16 8.21 -3.01 14.26
CA TYR A 16 9.20 -2.72 13.23
C TYR A 16 8.53 -2.44 11.89
N LEU A 17 7.57 -3.28 11.51
CA LEU A 17 6.86 -3.13 10.25
C LEU A 17 6.04 -1.83 10.23
N PHE A 18 5.37 -1.52 11.34
CA PHE A 18 4.62 -0.28 11.47
C PHE A 18 5.54 0.94 11.31
N ASP A 19 6.68 0.94 11.99
CA ASP A 19 7.63 2.06 11.92
C ASP A 19 8.18 2.22 10.50
N SER A 20 8.48 1.12 9.83
CA SER A 20 8.97 1.14 8.46
C SER A 20 7.94 1.70 7.49
N LEU A 21 6.68 1.30 7.62
CA LEU A 21 5.59 1.76 6.77
C LEU A 21 5.15 3.19 7.09
N SER A 22 5.52 3.70 8.25
CA SER A 22 5.24 5.09 8.62
C SER A 22 6.10 6.08 7.85
N ASP A 23 7.22 5.62 7.29
CA ASP A 23 8.08 6.43 6.44
C ASP A 23 7.78 6.11 4.97
N VAL A 24 7.21 7.08 4.26
CA VAL A 24 6.78 6.88 2.87
C VAL A 24 7.93 6.53 1.93
N LYS A 25 9.16 6.88 2.27
CA LYS A 25 10.35 6.52 1.47
C LYS A 25 10.51 5.00 1.35
N ASN A 26 10.11 4.26 2.38
CA ASN A 26 10.24 2.81 2.40
C ASN A 26 9.31 2.11 1.42
N PHE A 27 8.29 2.79 0.93
CA PHE A 27 7.41 2.23 -0.10
C PHE A 27 8.13 2.01 -1.42
N GLU A 28 9.22 2.73 -1.69
CA GLU A 28 10.02 2.47 -2.89
C GLU A 28 10.55 1.04 -2.91
N THR A 29 10.98 0.52 -1.77
CA THR A 29 11.46 -0.86 -1.64
C THR A 29 10.38 -1.88 -1.95
N LEU A 30 9.12 -1.52 -1.74
CA LEU A 30 7.98 -2.41 -1.94
C LEU A 30 7.45 -2.39 -3.36
N MET A 31 7.84 -1.41 -4.17
CA MET A 31 7.28 -1.23 -5.51
C MET A 31 7.66 -2.38 -6.45
N PRO A 32 6.76 -2.75 -7.37
CA PRO A 32 7.08 -3.78 -8.36
C PRO A 32 8.13 -3.29 -9.35
N GLU A 33 8.80 -4.23 -10.00
CA GLU A 33 9.82 -3.90 -11.03
C GLU A 33 9.21 -3.17 -12.23
N SER A 34 7.93 -3.33 -12.45
CA SER A 34 7.21 -2.67 -13.55
C SER A 34 6.86 -1.21 -13.25
N ILE A 35 7.29 -0.69 -12.10
CA ILE A 35 6.99 0.70 -11.78
C ILE A 35 7.67 1.65 -12.76
N ALA A 36 6.88 2.61 -13.26
CA ALA A 36 7.38 3.62 -14.20
C ALA A 36 7.86 4.88 -13.50
N LYS A 37 7.33 5.16 -12.29
CA LYS A 37 7.68 6.35 -11.53
C LYS A 37 7.45 6.13 -10.04
N PHE A 38 8.36 6.67 -9.23
CA PHE A 38 8.16 6.79 -7.78
C PHE A 38 8.83 8.08 -7.32
N GLU A 39 8.09 8.92 -6.60
CA GLU A 39 8.61 10.19 -6.10
C GLU A 39 8.00 10.49 -4.73
N VAL A 40 8.83 10.80 -3.75
CA VAL A 40 8.39 11.20 -2.42
C VAL A 40 8.05 12.69 -2.43
N LEU A 41 6.88 13.03 -1.91
CA LEU A 41 6.37 14.40 -1.84
C LEU A 41 6.23 14.83 -0.38
N GLY A 42 7.32 15.28 0.23
CA GLY A 42 7.31 15.67 1.64
C GLY A 42 7.40 14.47 2.57
N GLU A 43 6.88 14.61 3.78
CA GLU A 43 7.05 13.61 4.83
C GLU A 43 5.99 12.51 4.82
N ASP A 44 4.82 12.76 4.22
CA ASP A 44 3.67 11.87 4.35
C ASP A 44 2.99 11.52 3.03
N ALA A 45 3.60 11.85 1.90
CA ALA A 45 2.99 11.60 0.60
C ALA A 45 4.01 11.15 -0.44
N PHE A 46 3.52 10.41 -1.42
CA PHE A 46 4.34 10.00 -2.57
C PHE A 46 3.47 9.83 -3.81
N ILE A 47 4.10 9.92 -4.98
CA ILE A 47 3.48 9.63 -6.26
C ILE A 47 4.10 8.35 -6.80
N PHE A 48 3.29 7.49 -7.38
CA PHE A 48 3.79 6.36 -8.15
C PHE A 48 3.01 6.19 -9.44
N GLY A 49 3.66 5.61 -10.43
CA GLY A 49 3.02 5.30 -11.71
C GLY A 49 3.37 3.89 -12.14
N LEU A 50 2.35 3.14 -12.53
CA LEU A 50 2.51 1.82 -13.12
C LEU A 50 2.37 1.97 -14.64
N LYS A 51 3.05 1.09 -15.38
CA LYS A 51 2.93 1.12 -16.84
C LYS A 51 1.48 0.95 -17.28
N GLY A 52 1.02 1.85 -18.14
CA GLY A 52 -0.34 1.80 -18.68
C GLY A 52 -1.40 2.37 -17.77
N MET A 53 -1.01 2.98 -16.64
CA MET A 53 -1.94 3.59 -15.70
C MET A 53 -1.57 5.04 -15.44
N PRO A 54 -2.55 5.87 -15.06
CA PRO A 54 -2.26 7.24 -14.64
C PRO A 54 -1.47 7.23 -13.34
N GLU A 55 -0.73 8.32 -13.10
CA GLU A 55 -0.01 8.50 -11.84
C GLU A 55 -0.98 8.60 -10.68
N ILE A 56 -0.61 7.99 -9.56
CA ILE A 56 -1.43 7.96 -8.35
C ILE A 56 -0.65 8.60 -7.21
N LYS A 57 -1.29 9.56 -6.55
CA LYS A 57 -0.72 10.25 -5.40
C LYS A 57 -1.40 9.75 -4.13
N LEU A 58 -0.59 9.24 -3.21
CA LEU A 58 -1.05 8.73 -1.92
C LEU A 58 -0.51 9.59 -0.79
N LYS A 59 -1.35 9.76 0.23
CA LYS A 59 -0.99 10.50 1.44
C LYS A 59 -1.34 9.68 2.67
N MET A 60 -0.51 9.76 3.70
CA MET A 60 -0.78 9.13 4.98
C MET A 60 -2.01 9.77 5.63
N LYS A 61 -3.04 8.98 5.88
CA LYS A 61 -4.31 9.47 6.45
C LYS A 61 -4.45 9.12 7.91
N GLU A 62 -4.06 7.91 8.32
CA GLU A 62 -4.24 7.44 9.68
C GLU A 62 -3.16 6.44 10.03
N LYS A 63 -2.70 6.49 11.28
CA LYS A 63 -1.77 5.51 11.84
C LYS A 63 -2.28 5.09 13.22
N VAL A 64 -2.44 3.78 13.41
CA VAL A 64 -2.80 3.21 14.71
C VAL A 64 -1.74 2.19 15.05
N ALA A 65 -0.79 2.57 15.92
CA ALA A 65 0.35 1.73 16.25
C ALA A 65 -0.06 0.53 17.10
N PRO A 66 0.51 -0.64 16.86
CA PRO A 66 1.33 -1.03 15.70
C PRO A 66 0.53 -1.77 14.63
N ASN A 67 -0.78 -1.63 14.60
CA ASN A 67 -1.69 -2.54 13.91
C ASN A 67 -2.19 -2.04 12.57
N LYS A 68 -2.18 -0.72 12.31
CA LYS A 68 -2.88 -0.19 11.15
C LYS A 68 -2.24 1.06 10.58
N ILE A 69 -2.12 1.08 9.26
CA ILE A 69 -1.72 2.28 8.52
C ILE A 69 -2.70 2.47 7.36
N VAL A 70 -3.24 3.68 7.21
CA VAL A 70 -4.16 4.01 6.13
C VAL A 70 -3.54 5.10 5.26
N LEU A 71 -3.41 4.80 3.97
CA LEU A 71 -3.05 5.77 2.95
C LEU A 71 -4.31 6.09 2.14
N GLY A 72 -4.45 7.33 1.75
CA GLY A 72 -5.59 7.74 0.94
C GLY A 72 -5.17 8.54 -0.28
N ALA A 73 -6.07 8.64 -1.24
CA ALA A 73 -5.83 9.47 -2.41
C ALA A 73 -5.66 10.91 -1.98
N ALA A 74 -4.61 11.56 -2.46
CA ALA A 74 -4.38 12.98 -2.21
C ALA A 74 -5.16 13.87 -3.18
N SER A 75 -5.88 13.26 -4.10
CA SER A 75 -6.71 13.95 -5.10
C SER A 75 -8.16 13.50 -4.98
N ASP A 76 -9.10 14.43 -5.07
CA ASP A 76 -10.53 14.14 -5.03
C ASP A 76 -11.04 13.48 -6.32
N LYS A 77 -10.21 13.40 -7.34
CA LYS A 77 -10.61 12.83 -8.64
C LYS A 77 -10.78 11.32 -8.60
N LEU A 78 -10.01 10.64 -7.74
CA LEU A 78 -10.06 9.18 -7.59
C LEU A 78 -10.06 8.86 -6.09
N PRO A 79 -11.22 8.95 -5.42
CA PRO A 79 -11.27 8.70 -3.98
C PRO A 79 -11.07 7.21 -3.67
N PHE A 80 -9.99 6.89 -2.97
CA PHE A 80 -9.74 5.53 -2.52
C PHE A 80 -8.84 5.53 -1.29
N THR A 81 -8.79 4.39 -0.60
CA THR A 81 -7.88 4.17 0.52
C THR A 81 -7.12 2.87 0.32
N LEU A 82 -5.89 2.85 0.81
CA LEU A 82 -5.07 1.65 0.89
C LEU A 82 -4.73 1.46 2.36
N THR A 83 -5.20 0.37 2.94
CA THR A 83 -5.02 0.08 4.36
C THR A 83 -4.10 -1.11 4.54
N ALA A 84 -3.10 -0.97 5.40
CA ALA A 84 -2.24 -2.07 5.83
C ALA A 84 -2.67 -2.49 7.23
N ASN A 85 -3.16 -3.72 7.37
CA ASN A 85 -3.46 -4.30 8.67
C ASN A 85 -2.30 -5.20 9.07
N ILE A 86 -1.76 -4.97 10.27
CA ILE A 86 -0.59 -5.66 10.79
C ILE A 86 -1.01 -6.39 12.07
N ASP A 87 -0.84 -7.72 12.06
CA ASP A 87 -1.12 -8.56 13.24
C ASP A 87 0.20 -9.06 13.81
N SER A 88 0.37 -8.95 15.13
CA SER A 88 1.51 -9.54 15.81
C SER A 88 1.27 -11.04 15.95
N VAL A 89 2.18 -11.84 15.38
CA VAL A 89 2.12 -13.30 15.50
C VAL A 89 2.99 -13.77 16.67
N SER A 90 4.17 -13.16 16.78
CA SER A 90 5.10 -13.40 17.87
C SER A 90 5.96 -12.16 18.05
N GLU A 91 6.91 -12.19 18.98
CA GLU A 91 7.79 -11.07 19.27
C GLU A 91 8.54 -10.56 18.02
N ASN A 92 8.93 -11.47 17.13
CA ASN A 92 9.71 -11.14 15.94
C ASN A 92 9.01 -11.52 14.63
N THR A 93 7.73 -11.78 14.67
CA THR A 93 6.97 -12.19 13.49
C THR A 93 5.62 -11.49 13.46
N SER A 94 5.22 -11.04 12.30
CA SER A 94 3.93 -10.40 12.09
C SER A 94 3.29 -10.93 10.82
N ALA A 95 2.00 -10.60 10.66
CA ALA A 95 1.29 -10.87 9.42
C ALA A 95 0.70 -9.57 8.92
N VAL A 96 0.80 -9.33 7.61
CA VAL A 96 0.27 -8.12 6.99
C VAL A 96 -0.70 -8.49 5.88
N GLN A 97 -1.77 -7.71 5.77
CA GLN A 97 -2.70 -7.82 4.66
C GLN A 97 -3.07 -6.40 4.22
N LEU A 98 -3.09 -6.18 2.91
CA LEU A 98 -3.41 -4.90 2.32
C LEU A 98 -4.83 -4.92 1.77
N PHE A 99 -5.55 -3.82 1.99
CA PHE A 99 -6.92 -3.64 1.51
C PHE A 99 -7.00 -2.35 0.71
N PHE A 100 -7.54 -2.46 -0.49
CA PHE A 100 -7.79 -1.31 -1.35
C PHE A 100 -9.29 -1.12 -1.47
N GLU A 101 -9.78 0.07 -1.11
CA GLU A 101 -11.20 0.40 -1.20
C GLU A 101 -11.38 1.73 -1.93
N GLY A 102 -12.32 1.76 -2.86
CA GLY A 102 -12.61 2.99 -3.59
C GLY A 102 -13.90 2.86 -4.38
N GLU A 103 -14.49 4.01 -4.69
CA GLU A 103 -15.68 4.08 -5.53
C GLU A 103 -15.28 4.55 -6.92
N PHE A 104 -15.47 3.68 -7.90
CA PHE A 104 -15.14 3.97 -9.29
C PHE A 104 -16.34 3.61 -10.17
N ASN A 105 -16.49 4.31 -11.30
CA ASN A 105 -17.50 3.89 -12.26
C ASN A 105 -17.12 2.50 -12.81
N PRO A 106 -18.09 1.73 -13.37
CA PRO A 106 -17.81 0.36 -13.81
C PRO A 106 -16.67 0.23 -14.83
N MET A 107 -16.55 1.19 -15.73
CA MET A 107 -15.47 1.17 -16.73
C MET A 107 -14.10 1.33 -16.09
N MET A 108 -13.97 2.30 -15.19
CA MET A 108 -12.72 2.54 -14.47
C MET A 108 -12.35 1.33 -13.59
N ALA A 109 -13.34 0.78 -12.89
CA ALA A 109 -13.13 -0.39 -12.03
C ALA A 109 -12.60 -1.57 -12.83
N MET A 110 -13.13 -1.80 -14.02
CA MET A 110 -12.64 -2.87 -14.90
C MET A 110 -11.20 -2.65 -15.34
N MET A 111 -10.83 -1.39 -15.62
CA MET A 111 -9.48 -1.06 -16.06
C MET A 111 -8.43 -1.22 -14.99
N ILE A 112 -8.75 -0.88 -13.73
CA ILE A 112 -7.75 -0.83 -12.65
C ILE A 112 -7.73 -2.07 -11.77
N LYS A 113 -8.79 -2.89 -11.77
CA LYS A 113 -8.91 -4.05 -10.87
C LYS A 113 -7.71 -5.00 -10.98
N GLY A 114 -7.35 -5.40 -12.19
CA GLY A 114 -6.23 -6.30 -12.43
C GLY A 114 -4.90 -5.69 -12.00
N PRO A 115 -4.50 -4.53 -12.54
CA PRO A 115 -3.24 -3.88 -12.18
C PRO A 115 -3.12 -3.54 -10.69
N ILE A 116 -4.18 -3.00 -10.08
CA ILE A 116 -4.14 -2.65 -8.65
C ILE A 116 -4.12 -3.90 -7.77
N GLY A 117 -4.89 -4.92 -8.11
CA GLY A 117 -4.87 -6.19 -7.37
C GLY A 117 -3.46 -6.79 -7.35
N LYS A 118 -2.80 -6.81 -8.49
CA LYS A 118 -1.44 -7.30 -8.62
C LYS A 118 -0.45 -6.40 -7.86
N PHE A 119 -0.68 -5.10 -7.89
CA PHE A 119 0.15 -4.12 -7.20
C PHE A 119 0.14 -4.36 -5.68
N ILE A 120 -1.04 -4.49 -5.07
CA ILE A 120 -1.13 -4.70 -3.62
C ILE A 120 -0.58 -6.08 -3.22
N GLU A 121 -0.75 -7.09 -4.05
CA GLU A 121 -0.17 -8.40 -3.83
C GLU A 121 1.36 -8.31 -3.82
N THR A 122 1.95 -7.57 -4.75
CA THR A 122 3.39 -7.36 -4.83
C THR A 122 3.91 -6.58 -3.63
N LEU A 123 3.19 -5.52 -3.22
CA LEU A 123 3.56 -4.75 -2.03
C LEU A 123 3.63 -5.65 -0.80
N ALA A 124 2.59 -6.46 -0.58
CA ALA A 124 2.54 -7.37 0.56
C ALA A 124 3.71 -8.38 0.51
N GLY A 125 3.95 -8.96 -0.64
CA GLY A 125 5.04 -9.93 -0.81
C GLY A 125 6.43 -9.34 -0.61
N ASN A 126 6.60 -8.04 -0.86
CA ASN A 126 7.88 -7.36 -0.70
C ASN A 126 8.13 -6.84 0.72
N MET A 127 7.16 -6.96 1.63
CA MET A 127 7.32 -6.46 3.01
C MET A 127 8.51 -7.08 3.75
N ASN A 128 8.91 -8.29 3.40
CA ASN A 128 10.10 -8.92 3.99
C ASN A 128 11.41 -8.24 3.59
N LYS A 129 11.38 -7.34 2.64
CA LYS A 129 12.56 -6.58 2.20
C LYS A 129 12.83 -5.34 3.04
N LEU A 130 11.92 -4.99 3.92
CA LEU A 130 12.04 -3.79 4.78
C LEU A 130 13.09 -3.95 5.87
#